data_8f6eb404135a90076e3a97f802b3ef16
#
_entry.id   8f6eb404135a90076e3a97f802b3ef16
#
_cell.length_a   1.000
_cell.length_b   1.000
_cell.length_c   1.000
_cell.angle_alpha   90.00
_cell.angle_beta   90.00
_cell.angle_gamma   90.00
#
_symmetry.space_group_name_H-M   'P 1'
#
loop_
_entity.id
_entity.type
_entity.pdbx_description
1 polymer ?
#
loop_
_entity_poly.entity_id
_entity_poly.type
_entity_poly.pdbx_seq_one_letter_code
_entity_poly.pdbx_strand_id
1 'polypeptide(L)' 'MINYKYEIIIYWSKEDEAYIAEVPKLSGCIADGKSYKEALQNVLVIINDWIETAKFIGRIIPESKEKLMFA' A
#
# COMPACT_ATOMS: atom_id res chain seq x y z
N MET A 1 -4.95 -9.74 -10.84
CA MET A 1 -5.29 -9.59 -9.41
C MET A 1 -4.03 -9.33 -8.60
N ILE A 2 -4.11 -8.36 -7.71
CA ILE A 2 -2.98 -8.05 -6.84
C ILE A 2 -2.94 -9.07 -5.72
N ASN A 3 -1.80 -9.71 -5.54
CA ASN A 3 -1.68 -10.77 -4.56
C ASN A 3 -0.54 -10.51 -3.58
N TYR A 4 -0.30 -9.23 -3.29
CA TYR A 4 0.71 -8.84 -2.35
C TYR A 4 0.10 -8.75 -0.96
N LYS A 5 0.83 -9.23 0.03
CA LYS A 5 0.33 -9.28 1.41
C LYS A 5 1.07 -8.33 2.32
N TYR A 6 1.24 -7.11 1.85
CA TYR A 6 1.85 -6.07 2.65
C TYR A 6 0.88 -5.54 3.69
N GLU A 7 1.42 -5.11 4.80
CA GLU A 7 0.63 -4.42 5.80
C GLU A 7 0.16 -3.09 5.23
N ILE A 8 -1.12 -2.81 5.40
CA ILE A 8 -1.72 -1.56 4.95
C ILE A 8 -2.36 -0.90 6.16
N ILE A 9 -1.99 0.35 6.39
CA ILE A 9 -2.52 1.12 7.51
C ILE A 9 -3.46 2.17 6.94
N ILE A 10 -4.71 2.17 7.39
CA ILE A 10 -5.71 3.12 6.92
C ILE A 10 -6.18 3.95 8.10
N TYR A 11 -6.13 5.26 7.93
CA TYR A 11 -6.55 6.17 8.98
C TYR A 11 -7.20 7.41 8.39
N TRP A 12 -7.95 8.11 9.22
CA TRP A 12 -8.58 9.36 8.81
C TRP A 12 -7.58 10.51 8.95
N SER A 13 -7.41 11.27 7.89
CA SER A 13 -6.56 12.46 7.93
C SER A 13 -7.44 13.70 8.04
N LYS A 14 -7.38 14.35 9.17
CA LYS A 14 -8.16 15.53 9.42
C LYS A 14 -7.73 16.68 8.52
N GLU A 15 -6.44 16.77 8.25
CA GLU A 15 -5.91 17.83 7.40
C GLU A 15 -6.36 17.68 5.96
N ASP A 16 -6.37 16.45 5.48
CA ASP A 16 -6.74 16.17 4.09
C ASP A 16 -8.23 15.92 3.94
N GLU A 17 -8.93 15.76 5.05
CA GLU A 17 -10.35 15.40 5.05
C GLU A 17 -10.61 14.17 4.19
N ALA A 18 -9.78 13.17 4.38
CA ALA A 18 -9.86 11.95 3.60
C ALA A 18 -9.25 10.80 4.41
N TYR A 19 -9.58 9.59 4.02
CA TYR A 19 -8.92 8.41 4.56
C TYR A 19 -7.62 8.22 3.80
N ILE A 20 -6.57 7.91 4.56
CA ILE A 20 -5.25 7.68 3.99
C ILE A 20 -4.92 6.21 4.16
N ALA A 21 -4.38 5.60 3.11
CA ALA A 21 -3.89 4.23 3.17
C ALA A 21 -2.42 4.26 2.83
N GLU A 22 -1.60 3.68 3.70
CA GLU A 22 -0.16 3.66 3.44
C GLU A 22 0.40 2.28 3.68
N VAL A 23 1.48 1.97 2.98
CA VAL A 23 2.15 0.68 3.04
C VAL A 23 3.56 0.94 3.59
N PRO A 24 3.80 0.67 4.88
CA PRO A 24 5.09 1.00 5.48
C PRO A 24 6.28 0.34 4.81
N LYS A 25 6.10 -0.85 4.29
CA LYS A 25 7.20 -1.58 3.64
C LYS A 25 7.61 -0.99 2.30
N LEU A 26 6.72 -0.26 1.65
CA LEU A 26 6.98 0.30 0.33
C LEU A 26 7.08 1.81 0.43
N SER A 27 8.29 2.30 0.37
CA SER A 27 8.58 3.73 0.53
C SER A 27 7.76 4.56 -0.45
N GLY A 28 6.99 5.51 0.09
CA GLY A 28 6.18 6.40 -0.75
C GLY A 28 4.90 5.79 -1.29
N CYS A 29 4.58 4.57 -0.88
CA CYS A 29 3.35 3.91 -1.35
C CYS A 29 2.20 4.35 -0.46
N ILE A 30 1.45 5.32 -0.94
CA ILE A 30 0.36 5.92 -0.16
C ILE A 30 -0.76 6.33 -1.11
N ALA A 31 -1.98 6.24 -0.63
CA ALA A 31 -3.15 6.65 -1.41
C ALA A 31 -4.19 7.23 -0.48
N ASP A 32 -5.22 7.83 -1.04
CA ASP A 32 -6.31 8.39 -0.25
C ASP A 32 -7.65 8.00 -0.86
N GLY A 33 -8.71 8.25 -0.12
CA GLY A 33 -10.05 7.97 -0.58
C GLY A 33 -11.07 8.56 0.36
N LYS A 34 -12.31 8.59 -0.07
CA LYS A 34 -13.40 9.16 0.72
C LYS A 34 -13.99 8.16 1.71
N SER A 35 -13.56 6.92 1.63
CA SER A 35 -13.98 5.88 2.56
C SER A 35 -12.83 4.91 2.75
N TYR A 36 -12.92 4.05 3.76
CA TYR A 36 -11.94 3.00 3.94
C TYR A 36 -11.79 2.16 2.69
N LYS A 37 -12.93 1.79 2.11
CA LYS A 37 -12.92 0.93 0.94
C LYS A 37 -12.22 1.60 -0.24
N GLU A 38 -12.53 2.87 -0.45
CA GLU A 38 -11.92 3.59 -1.56
C GLU A 38 -10.42 3.75 -1.38
N ALA A 39 -9.99 4.10 -0.16
CA ALA A 39 -8.57 4.24 0.14
C ALA A 39 -7.85 2.91 -0.08
N LEU A 40 -8.48 1.81 0.36
CA LEU A 40 -7.90 0.48 0.18
C LEU A 40 -7.78 0.14 -1.31
N GLN A 41 -8.83 0.36 -2.07
CA GLN A 41 -8.80 0.06 -3.50
C GLN A 41 -7.72 0.87 -4.21
N ASN A 42 -7.62 2.14 -3.84
CA ASN A 42 -6.63 3.02 -4.46
C ASN A 42 -5.21 2.61 -4.12
N VAL A 43 -4.96 2.23 -2.87
CA VAL A 43 -3.60 1.85 -2.48
C VAL A 43 -3.19 0.52 -3.11
N LEU A 44 -4.13 -0.36 -3.36
CA LEU A 44 -3.80 -1.62 -4.04
C LEU A 44 -3.28 -1.36 -5.45
N VAL A 45 -3.85 -0.39 -6.14
CA VAL A 45 -3.36 0.00 -7.46
C VAL A 45 -1.94 0.59 -7.34
N ILE A 46 -1.73 1.43 -6.33
CA ILE A 46 -0.43 2.05 -6.12
C ILE A 46 0.62 0.98 -5.78
N ILE A 47 0.26 -0.02 -4.99
CA ILE A 47 1.18 -1.13 -4.69
C ILE A 47 1.61 -1.80 -5.98
N ASN A 48 0.66 -2.09 -6.85
CA ASN A 48 0.98 -2.75 -8.11
C ASN A 48 1.93 -1.89 -8.95
N ASP A 49 1.63 -0.61 -9.06
CA ASP A 49 2.48 0.32 -9.81
C ASP A 49 3.87 0.41 -9.20
N TRP A 50 3.94 0.45 -7.88
CA TRP A 50 5.21 0.52 -7.16
C TRP A 50 6.07 -0.70 -7.48
N ILE A 51 5.47 -1.89 -7.44
CA ILE A 51 6.18 -3.14 -7.71
C ILE A 51 6.65 -3.19 -9.15
N GLU A 52 5.79 -2.82 -10.10
CA GLU A 52 6.16 -2.83 -11.51
C GLU A 52 7.29 -1.86 -11.79
N THR A 53 7.23 -0.67 -11.20
CA THR A 53 8.29 0.32 -11.37
C THR A 53 9.60 -0.19 -10.77
N ALA A 54 9.53 -0.81 -9.59
CA ALA A 54 10.72 -1.33 -8.94
C ALA A 54 11.39 -2.40 -9.80
N LYS A 55 10.61 -3.27 -10.42
CA LYS A 55 11.15 -4.28 -11.31
C LYS A 55 11.82 -3.65 -12.52
N PHE A 56 11.19 -2.62 -13.05
CA PHE A 56 11.70 -1.95 -14.25
C PHE A 56 13.05 -1.30 -14.01
N ILE A 57 13.23 -0.66 -12.86
CA ILE A 57 14.48 0.04 -12.55
C ILE A 57 15.46 -0.82 -11.76
N GLY A 58 15.12 -2.08 -11.49
CA GLY A 58 16.01 -2.97 -10.75
C GLY A 58 16.08 -2.70 -9.27
N ARG A 59 15.06 -2.05 -8.70
CA ARG A 59 15.03 -1.74 -7.28
C ARG A 59 14.65 -2.96 -6.47
N ILE A 60 15.24 -3.08 -5.28
CA ILE A 60 14.91 -4.18 -4.39
C ILE A 60 13.49 -4.03 -3.88
N ILE A 61 12.72 -5.12 -3.97
CA ILE A 61 11.33 -5.14 -3.52
C ILE A 61 11.28 -5.79 -2.15
N PRO A 62 10.85 -5.08 -1.10
CA PRO A 62 10.74 -5.67 0.22
C PRO A 62 9.74 -6.82 0.24
N GLU A 63 10.00 -7.81 1.07
CA GLU A 63 9.08 -8.92 1.23
C GLU A 63 7.88 -8.47 2.07
N SER A 64 6.73 -9.05 1.77
CA SER A 64 5.54 -8.79 2.57
C SER A 64 5.68 -9.45 3.93
N LYS A 65 4.79 -9.07 4.86
CA LYS A 65 4.81 -9.62 6.21
C LYS A 65 3.97 -10.87 6.33
N GLU A 66 3.68 -11.48 5.21
CA GLU A 66 2.77 -12.61 5.18
C GLU A 66 3.10 -13.68 6.21
N LYS A 67 4.36 -14.09 6.26
CA LYS A 67 4.75 -15.17 7.15
C LYS A 67 4.73 -14.76 8.62
N LEU A 68 4.74 -13.49 8.90
CA LEU A 68 4.71 -13.01 10.27
C LEU A 68 3.33 -13.07 10.89
N MET A 69 2.33 -13.25 10.06
CA MET A 69 0.96 -13.29 10.53
C MET A 69 0.63 -14.63 11.17
N PHE A 70 1.52 -15.56 11.07
CA PHE A 70 1.32 -16.89 11.62
C PHE A 70 2.11 -17.15 12.90
N ALA A 71 2.86 -16.18 13.29
CA ALA A 71 3.68 -16.32 14.47
C ALA A 71 2.86 -16.21 15.73
#